data_3996554fe2adf7568db05f1969d5d843
#
_entry.id   3996554fe2adf7568db05f1969d5d843
#
_cell.length_a   1.000
_cell.length_b   1.000
_cell.length_c   1.000
_cell.angle_alpha   90.00
_cell.angle_beta   90.00
_cell.angle_gamma   90.00
#
_symmetry.space_group_name_H-M   'P 1'
#
loop_
_entity.id
_entity.type
_entity.pdbx_description
1 polymer ?
#
loop_
_entity_poly.entity_id
_entity_poly.type
_entity_poly.pdbx_seq_one_letter_code
_entity_poly.pdbx_strand_id
1 'polypeptide(L)'
;MAAEATKKRKGTALLAVMDENCSSCAGSPLCESHCPVDGCINLLYEELPQGGLKPYRVFVDNDKCIGCQMCYSDDLTKIHQHKETGEIFYEYAGRFYDANRKPLEPDAMPKKFQLQLIGTESEDRLDKKICPWDAIKMYEYDEGLRVSEYFYDLTKIKKVRGVFVIDPDEKNRIEEKQEELYE
;
A
#
# COMPACT_ATOMS: atom_id res chain seq x y z
N MET A 1 -16.85 8.35 19.42
CA MET A 1 -16.83 9.17 18.20
C MET A 1 -16.55 8.22 17.04
N ALA A 2 -17.49 8.09 16.11
CA ALA A 2 -17.29 7.29 14.91
C ALA A 2 -16.22 7.99 14.06
N ALA A 3 -15.14 7.28 13.75
CA ALA A 3 -14.17 7.75 12.78
C ALA A 3 -14.92 7.96 11.44
N GLU A 4 -14.97 9.20 10.96
CA GLU A 4 -15.45 9.47 9.62
C GLU A 4 -14.59 8.65 8.65
N ALA A 5 -15.23 7.74 7.95
CA ALA A 5 -14.61 7.02 6.85
C ALA A 5 -14.09 8.07 5.86
N THR A 6 -12.79 8.19 5.77
CA THR A 6 -12.16 9.07 4.78
C THR A 6 -12.63 8.61 3.41
N LYS A 7 -13.53 9.39 2.81
CA LYS A 7 -14.02 9.11 1.45
C LYS A 7 -12.82 8.94 0.54
N LYS A 8 -12.70 7.76 -0.06
CA LYS A 8 -11.71 7.49 -1.11
C LYS A 8 -11.74 8.63 -2.11
N ARG A 9 -10.61 9.30 -2.32
CA ARG A 9 -10.52 10.37 -3.30
C ARG A 9 -10.75 9.78 -4.69
N LYS A 10 -11.75 10.26 -5.38
CA LYS A 10 -11.94 10.00 -6.81
C LYS A 10 -10.67 10.47 -7.54
N GLY A 11 -9.85 9.56 -8.05
CA GLY A 11 -8.67 9.94 -8.82
C GLY A 11 -7.55 8.91 -8.88
N THR A 12 -7.47 8.00 -7.93
CA THR A 12 -6.53 6.88 -7.99
C THR A 12 -7.32 5.61 -8.25
N ALA A 13 -7.38 5.24 -9.51
CA ALA A 13 -8.10 4.04 -9.96
C ALA A 13 -7.37 2.74 -9.58
N LEU A 14 -6.24 2.81 -8.87
CA LEU A 14 -5.37 1.68 -8.57
C LEU A 14 -5.54 1.20 -7.12
N LEU A 15 -5.36 -0.10 -6.96
CA LEU A 15 -5.33 -0.80 -5.68
C LEU A 15 -4.09 -1.67 -5.60
N ALA A 16 -3.34 -1.56 -4.50
CA ALA A 16 -2.25 -2.47 -4.19
C ALA A 16 -2.81 -3.78 -3.64
N VAL A 17 -2.31 -4.91 -4.13
CA VAL A 17 -2.66 -6.24 -3.64
C VAL A 17 -1.38 -6.98 -3.31
N MET A 18 -1.35 -7.64 -2.14
CA MET A 18 -0.28 -8.55 -1.74
C MET A 18 -0.62 -9.95 -2.21
N ASP A 19 0.29 -10.56 -2.94
CA ASP A 19 0.14 -11.94 -3.43
C ASP A 19 0.80 -12.98 -2.51
N GLU A 20 0.81 -14.23 -2.95
CA GLU A 20 1.34 -15.38 -2.22
C GLU A 20 2.84 -15.33 -1.97
N ASN A 21 3.58 -14.53 -2.72
CA ASN A 21 5.03 -14.40 -2.54
C ASN A 21 5.41 -13.59 -1.29
N CYS A 22 4.42 -12.99 -0.61
CA CYS A 22 4.66 -12.20 0.59
C CYS A 22 5.20 -13.06 1.74
N SER A 23 6.40 -12.74 2.19
CA SER A 23 7.06 -13.40 3.33
C SER A 23 6.92 -12.66 4.66
N SER A 24 6.09 -11.60 4.73
CA SER A 24 5.99 -10.70 5.88
C SER A 24 7.29 -9.98 6.29
N CYS A 25 8.37 -10.14 5.54
CA CYS A 25 9.71 -9.61 5.85
C CYS A 25 10.14 -9.85 7.31
N ALA A 26 9.84 -11.05 7.84
CA ALA A 26 10.10 -11.46 9.22
C ALA A 26 9.50 -10.49 10.28
N GLY A 27 8.41 -9.83 9.98
CA GLY A 27 7.71 -8.92 10.89
C GLY A 27 8.11 -7.44 10.77
N SER A 28 8.91 -7.08 9.76
CA SER A 28 9.32 -5.69 9.49
C SER A 28 9.12 -5.34 8.02
N PRO A 29 7.87 -5.26 7.54
CA PRO A 29 7.58 -5.07 6.13
C PRO A 29 7.96 -3.67 5.64
N LEU A 30 8.81 -3.60 4.62
CA LEU A 30 9.23 -2.34 3.99
C LEU A 30 8.05 -1.58 3.35
N CYS A 31 7.10 -2.29 2.77
CA CYS A 31 5.92 -1.71 2.15
C CYS A 31 5.06 -0.91 3.14
N GLU A 32 4.95 -1.37 4.39
CA GLU A 32 4.26 -0.63 5.46
C GLU A 32 4.96 0.68 5.75
N SER A 33 6.29 0.68 5.89
CA SER A 33 7.07 1.88 6.18
C SER A 33 7.06 2.91 5.06
N HIS A 34 6.84 2.50 3.81
CA HIS A 34 6.74 3.37 2.64
C HIS A 34 5.31 3.87 2.36
N CYS A 35 4.31 3.26 2.97
CA CYS A 35 2.93 3.68 2.77
C CYS A 35 2.65 5.02 3.47
N PRO A 36 2.17 6.05 2.76
CA PRO A 36 1.86 7.35 3.37
C PRO A 36 0.54 7.35 4.15
N VAL A 37 -0.24 6.26 4.06
CA VAL A 37 -1.55 6.15 4.71
C VAL A 37 -1.43 5.20 5.90
N ASP A 38 -1.58 5.77 7.08
CA ASP A 38 -1.52 5.00 8.32
C ASP A 38 -2.60 3.91 8.39
N GLY A 39 -2.17 2.70 8.73
CA GLY A 39 -3.03 1.52 8.81
C GLY A 39 -3.58 1.02 7.47
N CYS A 40 -3.03 1.47 6.34
CA CYS A 40 -3.38 0.94 5.02
C CYS A 40 -2.72 -0.42 4.75
N ILE A 41 -1.44 -0.54 5.08
CA ILE A 41 -0.69 -1.79 4.98
C ILE A 41 -0.46 -2.32 6.39
N ASN A 42 -0.82 -3.57 6.61
CA ASN A 42 -0.83 -4.15 7.95
C ASN A 42 -0.17 -5.53 7.94
N LEU A 43 0.62 -5.79 8.98
CA LEU A 43 1.20 -7.10 9.24
C LEU A 43 0.14 -8.04 9.80
N LEU A 44 0.05 -9.22 9.23
CA LEU A 44 -0.86 -10.29 9.61
C LEU A 44 -0.08 -11.42 10.30
N TYR A 45 -0.60 -11.87 11.43
CA TYR A 45 -0.03 -12.95 12.22
C TYR A 45 -0.88 -14.21 12.14
N GLU A 46 -0.26 -15.35 12.34
CA GLU A 46 -0.89 -16.64 12.60
C GLU A 46 -0.65 -17.11 14.03
N GLU A 47 -1.61 -17.80 14.61
CA GLU A 47 -1.43 -18.46 15.90
C GLU A 47 -0.69 -19.80 15.72
N LEU A 48 0.29 -20.03 16.57
CA LEU A 48 1.00 -21.30 16.59
C LEU A 48 0.27 -22.32 17.48
N PRO A 49 0.30 -23.65 17.14
CA PRO A 49 -0.36 -24.70 17.93
C PRO A 49 0.10 -24.76 19.39
N GLN A 50 1.36 -24.40 19.64
CA GLN A 50 1.95 -24.36 20.99
C GLN A 50 1.74 -23.03 21.71
N GLY A 51 0.98 -22.13 21.14
CA GLY A 51 0.80 -20.76 21.60
C GLY A 51 1.83 -19.79 21.03
N GLY A 52 1.47 -18.50 21.04
CA GLY A 52 2.27 -17.42 20.45
C GLY A 52 1.83 -17.06 19.04
N LEU A 53 2.40 -15.97 18.54
CA LEU A 53 2.08 -15.41 17.22
C LEU A 53 3.33 -15.42 16.33
N LYS A 54 3.14 -15.76 15.07
CA LYS A 54 4.18 -15.70 14.05
C LYS A 54 3.73 -14.77 12.91
N PRO A 55 4.61 -13.90 12.39
CA PRO A 55 4.32 -13.16 11.18
C PRO A 55 3.97 -14.10 10.02
N TYR A 56 2.84 -13.84 9.37
CA TYR A 56 2.34 -14.68 8.27
C TYR A 56 2.49 -13.98 6.93
N ARG A 57 1.77 -12.88 6.76
CA ARG A 57 1.77 -12.06 5.54
C ARG A 57 1.51 -10.61 5.87
N VAL A 58 1.48 -9.81 4.83
CA VAL A 58 0.96 -8.44 4.87
C VAL A 58 -0.35 -8.39 4.11
N PHE A 59 -1.29 -7.59 4.55
CA PHE A 59 -2.51 -7.30 3.80
C PHE A 59 -2.71 -5.79 3.64
N VAL A 60 -3.44 -5.44 2.58
CA VAL A 60 -3.82 -4.05 2.30
C VAL A 60 -5.27 -3.84 2.69
N ASP A 61 -5.53 -2.80 3.48
CA ASP A 61 -6.89 -2.33 3.72
C ASP A 61 -7.37 -1.60 2.46
N ASN A 62 -8.26 -2.26 1.72
CA ASN A 62 -8.76 -1.78 0.43
C ASN A 62 -9.46 -0.41 0.54
N ASP A 63 -10.08 -0.11 1.69
CA ASP A 63 -10.78 1.14 1.91
C ASP A 63 -9.82 2.31 2.17
N LYS A 64 -8.61 2.03 2.61
CA LYS A 64 -7.57 3.03 2.90
C LYS A 64 -6.59 3.24 1.76
N CYS A 65 -6.40 2.24 0.89
CA CYS A 65 -5.46 2.35 -0.21
C CYS A 65 -5.85 3.48 -1.17
N ILE A 66 -4.96 4.43 -1.39
CA ILE A 66 -5.13 5.56 -2.31
C ILE A 66 -4.50 5.34 -3.69
N GLY A 67 -3.90 4.16 -3.93
CA GLY A 67 -3.28 3.81 -5.20
C GLY A 67 -2.03 4.63 -5.54
N CYS A 68 -1.34 5.17 -4.54
CA CYS A 68 -0.18 6.06 -4.75
C CYS A 68 1.09 5.34 -5.22
N GLN A 69 1.10 4.00 -5.25
CA GLN A 69 2.21 3.14 -5.69
C GLN A 69 3.51 3.26 -4.86
N MET A 70 3.53 3.98 -3.75
CA MET A 70 4.74 4.17 -2.93
C MET A 70 5.23 2.88 -2.26
N CYS A 71 4.35 1.92 -2.05
CA CYS A 71 4.70 0.58 -1.58
C CYS A 71 5.27 -0.31 -2.70
N TYR A 72 5.03 0.06 -3.96
CA TYR A 72 5.43 -0.72 -5.14
C TYR A 72 6.83 -0.35 -5.62
N SER A 73 7.18 0.94 -5.65
CA SER A 73 8.46 1.42 -6.18
C SER A 73 9.00 2.64 -5.43
N ASP A 74 10.32 2.67 -5.20
CA ASP A 74 11.04 3.82 -4.65
C ASP A 74 11.25 4.96 -5.65
N ASP A 75 11.17 4.67 -6.93
CA ASP A 75 11.53 5.58 -8.03
C ASP A 75 10.31 6.31 -8.58
N LEU A 76 9.46 6.75 -7.67
CA LEU A 76 8.23 7.44 -8.03
C LEU A 76 8.42 8.96 -7.97
N THR A 77 8.02 9.62 -9.03
CA THR A 77 7.76 11.06 -8.98
C THR A 77 6.41 11.28 -8.30
N LYS A 78 6.41 11.92 -7.15
CA LYS A 78 5.19 12.29 -6.44
C LYS A 78 4.60 13.55 -7.05
N ILE A 79 3.28 13.53 -7.26
CA ILE A 79 2.54 14.67 -7.77
C ILE A 79 1.76 15.30 -6.61
N HIS A 80 2.09 16.54 -6.31
CA HIS A 80 1.44 17.33 -5.28
C HIS A 80 0.61 18.45 -5.90
N GLN A 81 -0.49 18.77 -5.27
CA GLN A 81 -1.32 19.92 -5.61
C GLN A 81 -1.36 20.88 -4.42
N HIS A 82 -1.18 22.16 -4.68
CA HIS A 82 -1.40 23.19 -3.66
C HIS A 82 -2.87 23.29 -3.33
N LYS A 83 -3.21 23.17 -2.05
CA LYS A 83 -4.61 23.09 -1.58
C LYS A 83 -5.46 24.31 -1.91
N GLU A 84 -4.86 25.49 -1.95
CA GLU A 84 -5.55 26.76 -2.17
C GLU A 84 -5.48 27.21 -3.63
N THR A 85 -4.28 27.11 -4.25
CA THR A 85 -4.08 27.64 -5.61
C THR A 85 -4.35 26.63 -6.71
N GLY A 86 -4.37 25.31 -6.38
CA GLY A 86 -4.49 24.22 -7.34
C GLY A 86 -3.23 23.96 -8.17
N GLU A 87 -2.14 24.68 -7.90
CA GLU A 87 -0.87 24.56 -8.61
C GLU A 87 -0.23 23.17 -8.39
N ILE A 88 0.35 22.61 -9.44
CA ILE A 88 0.96 21.28 -9.43
C ILE A 88 2.46 21.38 -9.20
N PHE A 89 2.97 20.53 -8.33
CA PHE A 89 4.37 20.36 -8.02
C PHE A 89 4.77 18.88 -8.12
N TYR A 90 5.97 18.64 -8.61
CA TYR A 90 6.54 17.29 -8.66
C TYR A 90 7.63 17.15 -7.59
N GLU A 91 7.70 16.01 -6.92
CA GLU A 91 8.76 15.65 -5.99
C GLU A 91 9.44 14.38 -6.47
N TYR A 92 10.74 14.45 -6.70
CA TYR A 92 11.57 13.32 -7.08
C TYR A 92 12.91 13.38 -6.35
N ALA A 93 13.32 12.26 -5.75
CA ALA A 93 14.58 12.16 -5.01
C ALA A 93 14.78 13.28 -3.96
N GLY A 94 13.71 13.69 -3.27
CA GLY A 94 13.75 14.76 -2.26
C GLY A 94 13.83 16.17 -2.81
N ARG A 95 13.74 16.35 -4.11
CA ARG A 95 13.72 17.67 -4.78
C ARG A 95 12.35 17.98 -5.33
N PHE A 96 11.98 19.26 -5.28
CA PHE A 96 10.72 19.73 -5.83
C PHE A 96 10.93 20.44 -7.18
N TYR A 97 9.94 20.29 -8.05
CA TYR A 97 9.91 20.85 -9.39
C TYR A 97 8.54 21.52 -9.62
N ASP A 98 8.51 22.56 -10.42
CA ASP A 98 7.26 23.20 -10.83
C ASP A 98 6.46 22.37 -11.86
N ALA A 99 5.30 22.88 -12.28
CA ALA A 99 4.47 22.21 -13.29
C ALA A 99 5.18 22.00 -14.64
N ASN A 100 6.19 22.78 -14.94
CA ASN A 100 7.02 22.65 -16.13
C ASN A 100 8.27 21.77 -15.92
N ARG A 101 8.34 21.08 -14.77
CA ARG A 101 9.46 20.24 -14.33
C ARG A 101 10.80 20.99 -14.19
N LYS A 102 10.75 22.27 -13.90
CA LYS A 102 11.93 23.05 -13.52
C LYS A 102 12.19 22.93 -12.02
N PRO A 103 13.44 22.71 -11.60
CA PRO A 103 13.75 22.62 -10.17
C PRO A 103 13.40 23.93 -9.47
N LEU A 104 12.79 23.81 -8.29
CA LEU A 104 12.45 24.94 -7.44
C LEU A 104 13.62 25.30 -6.54
N GLU A 105 13.86 26.59 -6.40
CA GLU A 105 14.77 27.10 -5.37
C GLU A 105 14.15 26.90 -3.99
N PRO A 106 14.98 26.72 -2.93
CA PRO A 106 14.48 26.47 -1.58
C PRO A 106 13.46 27.51 -1.07
N ASP A 107 13.64 28.76 -1.44
CA ASP A 107 12.76 29.87 -1.05
C ASP A 107 11.40 29.86 -1.78
N ALA A 108 11.33 29.20 -2.92
CA ALA A 108 10.13 29.08 -3.75
C ALA A 108 9.32 27.81 -3.42
N MET A 109 9.83 26.96 -2.52
CA MET A 109 9.15 25.71 -2.16
C MET A 109 7.92 25.97 -1.32
N PRO A 110 6.75 25.39 -1.70
CA PRO A 110 5.56 25.44 -0.85
C PRO A 110 5.80 24.64 0.44
N LYS A 111 5.18 25.08 1.51
CA LYS A 111 5.25 24.35 2.78
C LYS A 111 4.48 23.03 2.68
N LYS A 112 5.01 21.97 3.28
CA LYS A 112 4.41 20.62 3.20
C LYS A 112 2.92 20.58 3.55
N PHE A 113 2.46 21.35 4.53
CA PHE A 113 1.06 21.40 4.93
C PHE A 113 0.13 22.04 3.89
N GLN A 114 0.69 22.83 2.96
CA GLN A 114 -0.05 23.45 1.86
C GLN A 114 -0.24 22.50 0.68
N LEU A 115 0.51 21.41 0.65
CA LEU A 115 0.50 20.42 -0.41
C LEU A 115 -0.37 19.22 -0.07
N GLN A 116 -0.96 18.68 -1.11
CA GLN A 116 -1.74 17.47 -1.10
C GLN A 116 -1.18 16.52 -2.15
N LEU A 117 -0.78 15.31 -1.74
CA LEU A 117 -0.39 14.27 -2.68
C LEU A 117 -1.63 13.82 -3.46
N ILE A 118 -1.60 13.96 -4.78
CA ILE A 118 -2.71 13.59 -5.66
C ILE A 118 -2.41 12.39 -6.55
N GLY A 119 -1.16 11.99 -6.67
CA GLY A 119 -0.77 10.83 -7.46
C GLY A 119 0.74 10.66 -7.51
N THR A 120 1.15 9.68 -8.29
CA THR A 120 2.54 9.38 -8.57
C THR A 120 2.70 8.97 -10.03
N GLU A 121 3.87 9.25 -10.59
CA GLU A 121 4.30 8.74 -11.88
C GLU A 121 5.46 7.77 -11.66
N SER A 122 5.40 6.59 -12.24
CA SER A 122 6.53 5.68 -12.30
C SER A 122 7.10 5.67 -13.72
N GLU A 123 8.40 5.85 -13.85
CA GLU A 123 9.08 5.33 -15.02
C GLU A 123 9.14 3.81 -14.86
N ASP A 124 8.82 3.09 -15.93
CA ASP A 124 8.68 1.62 -15.97
C ASP A 124 10.04 0.92 -15.77
N ARG A 125 10.62 1.08 -14.57
CA ARG A 125 11.88 0.46 -14.17
C ARG A 125 11.60 -0.67 -13.20
N LEU A 126 11.58 -1.88 -13.75
CA LEU A 126 11.41 -3.14 -13.01
C LEU A 126 12.46 -3.36 -11.90
N ASP A 127 13.56 -2.62 -11.91
CA ASP A 127 14.74 -2.88 -11.11
C ASP A 127 14.69 -2.27 -9.69
N LYS A 128 13.67 -1.47 -9.37
CA LYS A 128 13.58 -0.75 -8.09
C LYS A 128 12.29 -0.99 -7.32
N LYS A 129 11.81 -2.21 -7.34
CA LYS A 129 10.67 -2.61 -6.52
C LYS A 129 11.06 -2.60 -5.04
N ILE A 130 10.19 -2.07 -4.19
CA ILE A 130 10.39 -2.06 -2.74
C ILE A 130 10.35 -3.48 -2.17
N CYS A 131 9.41 -4.29 -2.65
CA CYS A 131 9.28 -5.66 -2.20
C CYS A 131 10.33 -6.57 -2.86
N PRO A 132 11.28 -7.15 -2.09
CA PRO A 132 12.30 -8.04 -2.64
C PRO A 132 11.72 -9.35 -3.20
N TRP A 133 10.50 -9.69 -2.81
CA TRP A 133 9.79 -10.92 -3.22
C TRP A 133 8.82 -10.69 -4.39
N ASP A 134 8.75 -9.46 -4.89
CA ASP A 134 7.79 -9.06 -5.93
C ASP A 134 6.32 -9.42 -5.61
N ALA A 135 5.96 -9.31 -4.34
CA ALA A 135 4.64 -9.70 -3.83
C ALA A 135 3.57 -8.62 -3.96
N ILE A 136 3.95 -7.39 -4.34
CA ILE A 136 3.02 -6.27 -4.50
C ILE A 136 2.69 -6.13 -5.97
N LYS A 137 1.39 -6.14 -6.28
CA LYS A 137 0.86 -5.89 -7.61
C LYS A 137 -0.11 -4.72 -7.56
N MET A 138 -0.07 -3.89 -8.58
CA MET A 138 -1.01 -2.78 -8.76
C MET A 138 -2.06 -3.16 -9.81
N TYR A 139 -3.32 -3.07 -9.42
CA TYR A 139 -4.47 -3.37 -10.28
C TYR A 139 -5.37 -2.16 -10.42
N GLU A 140 -6.16 -2.11 -11.48
CA GLU A 140 -7.36 -1.28 -11.51
C GLU A 140 -8.24 -1.63 -10.30
N TYR A 141 -8.91 -0.65 -9.71
CA TYR A 141 -9.55 -0.80 -8.41
C TYR A 141 -10.52 -1.97 -8.33
N ASP A 142 -11.42 -2.11 -9.31
CA ASP A 142 -12.44 -3.18 -9.30
C ASP A 142 -11.82 -4.56 -9.52
N GLU A 143 -10.79 -4.66 -10.35
CA GLU A 143 -10.02 -5.88 -10.53
C GLU A 143 -9.23 -6.22 -9.27
N GLY A 144 -8.59 -5.24 -8.67
CA GLY A 144 -7.83 -5.40 -7.43
C GLY A 144 -8.68 -5.90 -6.27
N LEU A 145 -9.91 -5.45 -6.15
CA LEU A 145 -10.86 -5.97 -5.15
C LEU A 145 -11.12 -7.48 -5.35
N ARG A 146 -11.37 -7.90 -6.59
CA ARG A 146 -11.60 -9.31 -6.92
C ARG A 146 -10.36 -10.16 -6.67
N VAL A 147 -9.18 -9.67 -7.07
CA VAL A 147 -7.92 -10.38 -6.87
C VAL A 147 -7.57 -10.50 -5.39
N SER A 148 -7.78 -9.45 -4.59
CA SER A 148 -7.48 -9.47 -3.16
C SER A 148 -8.26 -10.53 -2.40
N GLU A 149 -9.49 -10.86 -2.83
CA GLU A 149 -10.33 -11.91 -2.22
C GLU A 149 -9.71 -13.32 -2.32
N TYR A 150 -8.80 -13.55 -3.27
CA TYR A 150 -8.06 -14.82 -3.34
C TYR A 150 -7.02 -14.96 -2.23
N PHE A 151 -6.48 -13.84 -1.74
CA PHE A 151 -5.36 -13.85 -0.81
C PHE A 151 -5.77 -13.61 0.63
N TYR A 152 -6.84 -12.86 0.88
CA TYR A 152 -7.37 -12.59 2.22
C TYR A 152 -8.81 -12.09 2.20
N ASP A 153 -9.54 -12.49 3.22
CA ASP A 153 -10.87 -11.94 3.52
C ASP A 153 -10.75 -11.10 4.80
N LEU A 154 -10.92 -9.80 4.67
CA LEU A 154 -10.78 -8.86 5.78
C LEU A 154 -11.76 -9.14 6.93
N THR A 155 -12.90 -9.79 6.64
CA THR A 155 -13.89 -10.18 7.66
C THR A 155 -13.42 -11.34 8.54
N LYS A 156 -12.41 -12.10 8.10
CA LYS A 156 -11.81 -13.23 8.80
C LYS A 156 -10.52 -12.88 9.54
N ILE A 157 -10.13 -11.62 9.51
CA ILE A 157 -8.99 -11.09 10.23
C ILE A 157 -9.49 -10.47 11.53
N LYS A 158 -8.96 -10.92 12.66
CA LYS A 158 -9.30 -10.41 13.98
C LYS A 158 -8.18 -9.53 14.53
N LYS A 159 -8.54 -8.47 15.24
CA LYS A 159 -7.58 -7.64 15.97
C LYS A 159 -7.50 -8.12 17.43
N VAL A 160 -6.35 -8.67 17.81
CA VAL A 160 -6.09 -9.19 19.15
C VAL A 160 -4.91 -8.44 19.76
N ARG A 161 -5.12 -7.74 20.87
CA ARG A 161 -4.09 -6.96 21.57
C ARG A 161 -3.30 -6.00 20.65
N GLY A 162 -4.00 -5.37 19.71
CA GLY A 162 -3.40 -4.40 18.79
C GLY A 162 -2.75 -4.99 17.54
N VAL A 163 -2.70 -6.30 17.38
CA VAL A 163 -2.18 -6.98 16.19
C VAL A 163 -3.30 -7.69 15.42
N PHE A 164 -3.13 -7.83 14.10
CA PHE A 164 -4.07 -8.55 13.25
C PHE A 164 -3.69 -10.02 13.17
N VAL A 165 -4.67 -10.89 13.43
CA VAL A 165 -4.50 -12.35 13.43
C VAL A 165 -5.46 -12.97 12.45
N ILE A 166 -4.95 -13.85 11.58
CA ILE A 166 -5.77 -14.61 10.63
C ILE A 166 -6.47 -15.78 11.33
N ASP A 167 -7.72 -15.99 10.97
CA ASP A 167 -8.43 -17.20 11.37
C ASP A 167 -7.79 -18.44 10.73
N PRO A 168 -7.57 -19.54 11.46
CA PRO A 168 -6.96 -20.76 10.92
C PRO A 168 -7.68 -21.36 9.72
N ASP A 169 -9.02 -21.31 9.72
CA ASP A 169 -9.82 -21.83 8.60
C ASP A 169 -9.64 -20.96 7.36
N GLU A 170 -9.50 -19.65 7.53
CA GLU A 170 -9.23 -18.72 6.45
C GLU A 170 -7.82 -18.93 5.87
N LYS A 171 -6.83 -19.17 6.73
CA LYS A 171 -5.48 -19.50 6.30
C LYS A 171 -5.48 -20.75 5.41
N ASN A 172 -6.13 -21.82 5.83
CA ASN A 172 -6.25 -23.06 5.06
C ASN A 172 -6.94 -22.81 3.71
N ARG A 173 -8.03 -22.04 3.70
CA ARG A 173 -8.74 -21.65 2.47
C ARG A 173 -7.84 -20.94 1.47
N ILE A 174 -6.99 -20.02 1.96
CA ILE A 174 -6.06 -19.27 1.12
C ILE A 174 -5.00 -20.21 0.53
N GLU A 175 -4.43 -21.09 1.35
CA GLU A 175 -3.42 -22.03 0.93
C GLU A 175 -3.95 -23.05 -0.10
N GLU A 176 -5.15 -23.58 0.10
CA GLU A 176 -5.83 -24.46 -0.85
C GLU A 176 -6.07 -23.78 -2.21
N LYS A 177 -6.56 -22.54 -2.20
CA LYS A 177 -6.75 -21.77 -3.45
C LYS A 177 -5.45 -21.48 -4.20
N GLN A 178 -4.36 -21.33 -3.49
CA GLN A 178 -3.06 -21.12 -4.11
C GLN A 178 -2.55 -22.39 -4.78
N GLU A 179 -2.77 -23.54 -4.18
CA GLU A 179 -2.44 -24.83 -4.80
C GLU A 179 -3.20 -25.04 -6.11
N GLU A 180 -4.49 -24.66 -6.16
CA GLU A 180 -5.30 -24.73 -7.39
C GLU A 180 -4.78 -23.83 -8.54
N LEU A 181 -4.09 -22.72 -8.22
CA LEU A 181 -3.53 -21.82 -9.24
C LEU A 181 -2.27 -22.37 -9.91
N TYR A 182 -1.63 -23.38 -9.32
CA TYR A 182 -0.38 -23.96 -9.80
C TYR A 182 -0.55 -25.37 -10.41
N GLU A 183 -1.76 -25.94 -10.38
CA GLU A 183 -2.13 -27.17 -11.10
C GLU A 183 -2.60 -26.85 -12.56
#